data_b1b82772e900808bfd4c04992b7b11bb
#
_entry.id   b1b82772e900808bfd4c04992b7b11bb
#
_cell.length_a   1.000
_cell.length_b   1.000
_cell.length_c   1.000
_cell.angle_alpha   90.00
_cell.angle_beta   90.00
_cell.angle_gamma   90.00
#
_symmetry.space_group_name_H-M   'P 1'
#
loop_
_entity.id
_entity.type
_entity.pdbx_description
1 polymer ?
#
loop_
_entity_poly.entity_id
_entity_poly.type
_entity_poly.pdbx_seq_one_letter_code
_entity_poly.pdbx_strand_id
1 'polypeptide(L)'
;MKTELIMDGGVLITGGATGIGFALARKFHLAGNRVIIVGRSEKALSNAAGLLSGVETRIADVSAASDRERLVSEFPDISILVNNAGLQVIAPIIESTPQDIEYELTVNFLAPVLLCRAYLPHLVQRRSAAIVNVSSGLALVPRETSAMYCASKAALHSFSKTLRWQLKGTNVRVFEILPPLVDTAMTAGRGKGKITPDQLAEEFWQDFTRDRYEMLIGKTKLLALINRLAPSIAESILR
;
A
#
# COMPACT_ATOMS: atom_id res chain seq x y z
N MET A 1 -1.62 -18.75 17.53
CA MET A 1 -0.41 -18.02 17.98
C MET A 1 -0.67 -16.56 17.75
N LYS A 2 -0.71 -15.72 18.78
CA LYS A 2 -0.79 -14.28 18.59
C LYS A 2 0.54 -13.85 17.95
N THR A 3 0.46 -13.13 16.83
CA THR A 3 1.62 -12.54 16.17
C THR A 3 2.38 -11.70 17.19
N GLU A 4 3.61 -12.05 17.50
CA GLU A 4 4.51 -11.13 18.20
C GLU A 4 4.68 -9.93 17.29
N LEU A 5 4.17 -8.77 17.72
CA LEU A 5 4.06 -7.54 16.93
C LEU A 5 5.39 -6.79 16.78
N ILE A 6 6.42 -7.23 17.49
CA ILE A 6 7.78 -6.73 17.34
C ILE A 6 8.49 -7.68 16.39
N MET A 7 8.80 -7.19 15.20
CA MET A 7 9.54 -7.95 14.19
C MET A 7 11.04 -7.80 14.43
N ASP A 8 11.81 -8.86 14.20
CA ASP A 8 13.28 -8.88 14.36
C ASP A 8 14.02 -7.92 13.41
N GLY A 9 13.31 -7.29 12.47
CA GLY A 9 13.85 -6.34 11.48
C GLY A 9 12.98 -5.09 11.31
N GLY A 10 13.41 -4.22 10.41
CA GLY A 10 12.73 -2.97 10.13
C GLY A 10 11.42 -3.12 9.35
N VAL A 11 10.62 -2.06 9.36
CA VAL A 11 9.42 -1.87 8.52
C VAL A 11 9.72 -0.79 7.49
N LEU A 12 9.80 -1.15 6.21
CA LEU A 12 10.00 -0.20 5.13
C LEU A 12 8.67 0.16 4.49
N ILE A 13 8.36 1.47 4.41
CA ILE A 13 7.07 1.98 3.92
C ILE A 13 7.31 2.94 2.76
N THR A 14 6.92 2.55 1.56
CA THR A 14 6.97 3.44 0.39
C THR A 14 5.82 4.45 0.44
N GLY A 15 6.08 5.72 0.07
CA GLY A 15 5.12 6.80 0.26
C GLY A 15 4.77 7.05 1.74
N GLY A 16 5.72 6.77 2.65
CA GLY A 16 5.51 6.81 4.10
C GLY A 16 5.47 8.20 4.73
N ALA A 17 5.75 9.26 3.96
CA ALA A 17 5.85 10.62 4.50
C ALA A 17 4.51 11.32 4.73
N THR A 18 3.42 10.88 4.10
CA THR A 18 2.10 11.55 4.16
C THR A 18 0.95 10.55 4.10
N GLY A 19 -0.25 11.02 4.41
CA GLY A 19 -1.50 10.28 4.22
C GLY A 19 -1.52 8.89 4.86
N ILE A 20 -1.95 7.89 4.08
CA ILE A 20 -2.06 6.50 4.55
C ILE A 20 -0.70 5.96 5.00
N GLY A 21 0.35 6.19 4.21
CA GLY A 21 1.69 5.70 4.53
C GLY A 21 2.22 6.23 5.85
N PHE A 22 2.01 7.52 6.14
CA PHE A 22 2.40 8.13 7.41
C PHE A 22 1.59 7.56 8.60
N ALA A 23 0.30 7.37 8.43
CA ALA A 23 -0.53 6.79 9.48
C ALA A 23 -0.13 5.33 9.80
N LEU A 24 0.22 4.56 8.77
CA LEU A 24 0.78 3.21 8.94
C LEU A 24 2.16 3.25 9.64
N ALA A 25 3.05 4.17 9.20
CA ALA A 25 4.37 4.37 9.82
C ALA A 25 4.23 4.66 11.31
N ARG A 26 3.30 5.54 11.68
CA ARG A 26 3.01 5.87 13.07
C ARG A 26 2.53 4.65 13.87
N LYS A 27 1.66 3.79 13.29
CA LYS A 27 1.20 2.57 13.97
C LYS A 27 2.33 1.60 14.25
N PHE A 28 3.19 1.33 13.27
CA PHE A 28 4.34 0.46 13.46
C PHE A 28 5.35 1.06 14.45
N HIS A 29 5.61 2.37 14.38
CA HIS A 29 6.52 3.07 15.29
C HIS A 29 6.02 2.99 16.74
N LEU A 30 4.74 3.30 17.00
CA LEU A 30 4.12 3.20 18.32
C LEU A 30 4.09 1.77 18.88
N ALA A 31 4.14 0.77 18.02
CA ALA A 31 4.28 -0.63 18.41
C ALA A 31 5.74 -1.06 18.67
N GLY A 32 6.69 -0.12 18.65
CA GLY A 32 8.10 -0.37 18.97
C GLY A 32 8.94 -0.88 17.80
N ASN A 33 8.46 -0.83 16.57
CA ASN A 33 9.23 -1.28 15.41
C ASN A 33 10.18 -0.17 14.93
N ARG A 34 11.34 -0.56 14.41
CA ARG A 34 12.19 0.29 13.58
C ARG A 34 11.46 0.59 12.28
N VAL A 35 11.24 1.85 11.93
CA VAL A 35 10.48 2.26 10.75
C VAL A 35 11.34 3.07 9.80
N ILE A 36 11.35 2.68 8.53
CA ILE A 36 12.00 3.37 7.42
C ILE A 36 10.89 3.89 6.49
N ILE A 37 10.77 5.22 6.36
CA ILE A 37 9.84 5.84 5.43
C ILE A 37 10.55 6.31 4.17
N VAL A 38 10.00 5.94 3.03
CA VAL A 38 10.55 6.23 1.70
C VAL A 38 9.62 7.17 0.94
N GLY A 39 10.18 8.18 0.28
CA GLY A 39 9.41 9.12 -0.53
C GLY A 39 10.32 10.00 -1.39
N ARG A 40 9.72 10.77 -2.30
CA ARG A 40 10.48 11.64 -3.23
C ARG A 40 10.76 13.03 -2.68
N SER A 41 9.93 13.51 -1.76
CA SER A 41 10.03 14.86 -1.21
C SER A 41 10.82 14.87 0.09
N GLU A 42 12.01 15.43 0.06
CA GLU A 42 12.85 15.65 1.23
C GLU A 42 12.11 16.42 2.33
N LYS A 43 11.41 17.51 1.96
CA LYS A 43 10.61 18.30 2.88
C LYS A 43 9.52 17.48 3.59
N ALA A 44 8.80 16.62 2.85
CA ALA A 44 7.76 15.79 3.44
C ALA A 44 8.35 14.72 4.38
N LEU A 45 9.48 14.13 4.01
CA LEU A 45 10.21 13.17 4.83
C LEU A 45 10.74 13.81 6.11
N SER A 46 11.34 14.99 6.03
CA SER A 46 11.84 15.76 7.18
C SER A 46 10.70 16.12 8.13
N ASN A 47 9.56 16.58 7.62
CA ASN A 47 8.39 16.86 8.45
C ASN A 47 7.89 15.61 9.17
N ALA A 48 7.81 14.48 8.46
CA ALA A 48 7.37 13.21 9.04
C ALA A 48 8.33 12.72 10.15
N ALA A 49 9.65 12.84 9.94
CA ALA A 49 10.65 12.51 10.94
C ALA A 49 10.58 13.42 12.18
N GLY A 50 10.25 14.70 11.99
CA GLY A 50 10.00 15.62 13.10
C GLY A 50 8.80 15.27 13.97
N LEU A 51 7.80 14.60 13.37
CA LEU A 51 6.59 14.13 14.07
C LEU A 51 6.73 12.73 14.69
N LEU A 52 7.65 11.91 14.17
CA LEU A 52 7.92 10.54 14.63
C LEU A 52 9.42 10.40 14.93
N SER A 53 9.83 10.80 16.14
CA SER A 53 11.24 10.74 16.55
C SER A 53 11.80 9.33 16.43
N GLY A 54 12.96 9.18 15.78
CA GLY A 54 13.64 7.90 15.58
C GLY A 54 13.21 7.14 14.32
N VAL A 55 12.31 7.69 13.49
CA VAL A 55 12.00 7.11 12.17
C VAL A 55 13.10 7.46 11.17
N GLU A 56 13.59 6.47 10.45
CA GLU A 56 14.55 6.66 9.35
C GLU A 56 13.83 7.14 8.09
N THR A 57 14.49 8.03 7.35
CA THR A 57 13.97 8.57 6.10
C THR A 57 14.89 8.25 4.92
N ARG A 58 14.30 7.99 3.74
CA ARG A 58 15.09 7.79 2.54
C ARG A 58 14.42 8.43 1.33
N ILE A 59 15.15 9.30 0.65
CA ILE A 59 14.70 9.87 -0.62
C ILE A 59 14.87 8.81 -1.70
N ALA A 60 13.77 8.38 -2.32
CA ALA A 60 13.79 7.45 -3.44
C ALA A 60 12.50 7.56 -4.26
N ASP A 61 12.63 7.38 -5.58
CA ASP A 61 11.52 7.15 -6.49
C ASP A 61 11.41 5.65 -6.79
N VAL A 62 10.34 5.04 -6.32
CA VAL A 62 10.11 3.59 -6.52
C VAL A 62 9.92 3.21 -7.99
N SER A 63 9.67 4.16 -8.90
CA SER A 63 9.63 3.92 -10.33
C SER A 63 11.02 3.68 -10.93
N ALA A 64 12.08 4.24 -10.32
CA ALA A 64 13.45 4.09 -10.75
C ALA A 64 14.08 2.75 -10.28
N ALA A 65 14.69 2.02 -11.19
CA ALA A 65 15.34 0.74 -10.87
C ALA A 65 16.50 0.91 -9.87
N SER A 66 17.35 1.91 -10.10
CA SER A 66 18.51 2.23 -9.24
C SER A 66 18.09 2.53 -7.79
N ASP A 67 16.97 3.23 -7.61
CA ASP A 67 16.48 3.54 -6.28
C ASP A 67 15.93 2.30 -5.55
N ARG A 68 15.22 1.40 -6.27
CA ARG A 68 14.78 0.12 -5.71
C ARG A 68 15.96 -0.77 -5.30
N GLU A 69 16.99 -0.86 -6.14
CA GLU A 69 18.22 -1.63 -5.85
C GLU A 69 18.96 -1.04 -4.64
N ARG A 70 19.08 0.28 -4.57
CA ARG A 70 19.68 0.98 -3.43
C ARG A 70 18.91 0.73 -2.15
N LEU A 71 17.57 0.78 -2.15
CA LEU A 71 16.76 0.48 -0.97
C LEU A 71 16.99 -0.93 -0.44
N VAL A 72 17.09 -1.93 -1.32
CA VAL A 72 17.38 -3.32 -0.92
C VAL A 72 18.79 -3.45 -0.34
N SER A 73 19.77 -2.79 -0.93
CA SER A 73 21.16 -2.79 -0.46
C SER A 73 21.32 -2.10 0.90
N GLU A 74 20.64 -0.97 1.12
CA GLU A 74 20.73 -0.21 2.36
C GLU A 74 19.93 -0.82 3.51
N PHE A 75 18.83 -1.50 3.20
CA PHE A 75 17.91 -2.07 4.19
C PHE A 75 17.61 -3.56 3.93
N PRO A 76 18.63 -4.42 3.85
CA PRO A 76 18.40 -5.85 3.61
C PRO A 76 17.75 -6.55 4.81
N ASP A 77 17.72 -5.89 5.96
CA ASP A 77 17.32 -6.43 7.24
C ASP A 77 15.85 -6.14 7.62
N ILE A 78 15.03 -5.62 6.69
CA ILE A 78 13.61 -5.45 6.97
C ILE A 78 12.90 -6.78 7.16
N SER A 79 11.87 -6.77 8.01
CA SER A 79 10.91 -7.87 8.16
C SER A 79 9.55 -7.56 7.56
N ILE A 80 9.24 -6.28 7.33
CA ILE A 80 7.97 -5.86 6.72
C ILE A 80 8.24 -4.89 5.57
N LEU A 81 7.69 -5.22 4.39
CA LEU A 81 7.64 -4.33 3.24
C LEU A 81 6.20 -3.82 3.07
N VAL A 82 5.99 -2.50 3.16
CA VAL A 82 4.70 -1.84 2.90
C VAL A 82 4.77 -1.09 1.58
N ASN A 83 4.16 -1.65 0.55
CA ASN A 83 3.99 -1.03 -0.77
C ASN A 83 2.76 -0.12 -0.72
N ASN A 84 2.98 1.15 -0.35
CA ASN A 84 1.92 2.16 -0.24
C ASN A 84 2.06 3.30 -1.26
N ALA A 85 3.25 3.55 -1.79
CA ALA A 85 3.44 4.57 -2.83
C ALA A 85 2.44 4.36 -3.97
N GLY A 86 1.80 5.44 -4.40
CA GLY A 86 0.82 5.39 -5.46
C GLY A 86 0.44 6.79 -5.93
N LEU A 87 -0.10 6.87 -7.11
CA LEU A 87 -0.67 8.09 -7.71
C LEU A 87 -1.95 7.76 -8.46
N GLN A 88 -2.72 8.78 -8.79
CA GLN A 88 -3.95 8.65 -9.57
C GLN A 88 -4.05 9.80 -10.57
N VAL A 89 -4.02 9.46 -11.85
CA VAL A 89 -4.37 10.38 -12.93
C VAL A 89 -5.89 10.29 -13.14
N ILE A 90 -6.56 11.43 -13.15
CA ILE A 90 -8.00 11.52 -13.44
C ILE A 90 -8.14 12.20 -14.78
N ALA A 91 -8.30 11.40 -15.80
CA ALA A 91 -8.54 11.84 -17.17
C ALA A 91 -9.27 10.73 -17.95
N PRO A 92 -10.11 11.09 -18.92
CA PRO A 92 -10.55 10.14 -19.95
C PRO A 92 -9.34 9.53 -20.64
N ILE A 93 -9.44 8.26 -21.05
CA ILE A 93 -8.29 7.55 -21.66
C ILE A 93 -7.77 8.25 -22.92
N ILE A 94 -8.65 8.92 -23.67
CA ILE A 94 -8.29 9.67 -24.88
C ILE A 94 -7.43 10.91 -24.59
N GLU A 95 -7.51 11.45 -23.38
CA GLU A 95 -6.74 12.63 -22.93
C GLU A 95 -5.48 12.23 -22.15
N SER A 96 -5.35 10.95 -21.78
CA SER A 96 -4.18 10.45 -21.04
C SER A 96 -3.00 10.31 -21.98
N THR A 97 -1.84 10.84 -21.59
CA THR A 97 -0.62 10.65 -22.36
C THR A 97 -0.07 9.22 -22.15
N PRO A 98 0.66 8.65 -23.12
CA PRO A 98 1.35 7.36 -22.91
C PRO A 98 2.25 7.38 -21.67
N GLN A 99 2.93 8.50 -21.41
CA GLN A 99 3.81 8.69 -20.26
C GLN A 99 3.06 8.63 -18.93
N ASP A 100 1.88 9.26 -18.84
CA ASP A 100 1.03 9.21 -17.64
C ASP A 100 0.56 7.77 -17.37
N ILE A 101 0.14 7.06 -18.42
CA ILE A 101 -0.30 5.66 -18.36
C ILE A 101 0.83 4.77 -17.85
N GLU A 102 2.01 4.85 -18.45
CA GLU A 102 3.18 4.06 -18.09
C GLU A 102 3.64 4.38 -16.66
N TYR A 103 3.67 5.65 -16.29
CA TYR A 103 4.12 6.08 -14.97
C TYR A 103 3.14 5.62 -13.87
N GLU A 104 1.83 5.77 -14.09
CA GLU A 104 0.81 5.29 -13.13
C GLU A 104 0.90 3.77 -12.94
N LEU A 105 1.04 3.00 -14.02
CA LEU A 105 1.20 1.55 -13.96
C LEU A 105 2.51 1.16 -13.26
N THR A 106 3.59 1.88 -13.56
CA THR A 106 4.89 1.63 -12.96
C THR A 106 4.85 1.85 -11.45
N VAL A 107 4.32 2.98 -10.98
CA VAL A 107 4.30 3.29 -9.54
C VAL A 107 3.32 2.40 -8.79
N ASN A 108 2.10 2.20 -9.33
CA ASN A 108 1.02 1.54 -8.60
C ASN A 108 1.10 0.01 -8.63
N PHE A 109 1.76 -0.57 -9.63
CA PHE A 109 1.81 -2.02 -9.82
C PHE A 109 3.23 -2.55 -10.00
N LEU A 110 3.99 -2.09 -11.00
CA LEU A 110 5.27 -2.69 -11.33
C LEU A 110 6.31 -2.50 -10.21
N ALA A 111 6.40 -1.32 -9.61
CA ALA A 111 7.30 -1.05 -8.49
C ALA A 111 7.02 -1.94 -7.27
N PRO A 112 5.76 -2.09 -6.78
CA PRO A 112 5.43 -3.08 -5.76
C PRO A 112 5.86 -4.51 -6.10
N VAL A 113 5.61 -4.97 -7.33
CA VAL A 113 6.01 -6.32 -7.79
C VAL A 113 7.54 -6.50 -7.75
N LEU A 114 8.28 -5.51 -8.27
CA LEU A 114 9.74 -5.55 -8.30
C LEU A 114 10.37 -5.43 -6.91
N LEU A 115 9.81 -4.62 -6.01
CA LEU A 115 10.23 -4.55 -4.61
C LEU A 115 9.96 -5.88 -3.89
N CYS A 116 8.77 -6.48 -4.08
CA CYS A 116 8.49 -7.81 -3.55
C CYS A 116 9.53 -8.82 -4.03
N ARG A 117 9.79 -8.88 -5.34
CA ARG A 117 10.78 -9.80 -5.93
C ARG A 117 12.17 -9.58 -5.34
N ALA A 118 12.60 -8.33 -5.18
CA ALA A 118 13.93 -8.01 -4.69
C ALA A 118 14.09 -8.30 -3.18
N TYR A 119 13.07 -8.04 -2.36
CA TYR A 119 13.11 -8.29 -0.93
C TYR A 119 12.80 -9.74 -0.52
N LEU A 120 12.11 -10.52 -1.33
CA LEU A 120 11.75 -11.90 -0.98
C LEU A 120 12.92 -12.78 -0.51
N PRO A 121 14.11 -12.78 -1.16
CA PRO A 121 15.26 -13.55 -0.68
C PRO A 121 15.70 -13.20 0.74
N HIS A 122 15.51 -11.95 1.17
CA HIS A 122 15.82 -11.48 2.52
C HIS A 122 14.68 -11.82 3.51
N LEU A 123 13.43 -11.62 3.09
CA LEU A 123 12.26 -11.86 3.92
C LEU A 123 12.10 -13.33 4.31
N VAL A 124 12.40 -14.26 3.42
CA VAL A 124 12.32 -15.70 3.71
C VAL A 124 13.36 -16.17 4.73
N GLN A 125 14.41 -15.39 4.97
CA GLN A 125 15.43 -15.67 6.00
C GLN A 125 15.04 -15.16 7.39
N ARG A 126 13.97 -14.36 7.52
CA ARG A 126 13.52 -13.83 8.80
C ARG A 126 12.71 -14.88 9.57
N ARG A 127 12.67 -14.79 10.89
CA ARG A 127 11.80 -15.63 11.72
C ARG A 127 10.31 -15.44 11.37
N SER A 128 9.92 -14.23 11.09
CA SER A 128 8.59 -13.84 10.64
C SER A 128 8.69 -12.62 9.74
N ALA A 129 7.99 -12.62 8.62
CA ALA A 129 8.01 -11.52 7.69
C ALA A 129 6.63 -11.23 7.08
N ALA A 130 6.44 -10.00 6.60
CA ALA A 130 5.20 -9.61 5.94
C ALA A 130 5.44 -8.69 4.73
N ILE A 131 4.58 -8.84 3.73
CA ILE A 131 4.38 -7.88 2.65
C ILE A 131 2.98 -7.32 2.81
N VAL A 132 2.85 -6.00 2.79
CA VAL A 132 1.58 -5.28 2.86
C VAL A 132 1.42 -4.45 1.60
N ASN A 133 0.48 -4.77 0.74
CA ASN A 133 0.17 -4.01 -0.47
C ASN A 133 -1.06 -3.12 -0.25
N VAL A 134 -0.91 -1.82 -0.50
CA VAL A 134 -2.04 -0.87 -0.42
C VAL A 134 -2.69 -0.75 -1.80
N SER A 135 -3.80 -1.46 -1.96
CA SER A 135 -4.63 -1.47 -3.16
C SER A 135 -5.74 -0.39 -3.08
N SER A 136 -6.96 -0.71 -3.42
CA SER A 136 -8.13 0.19 -3.39
C SER A 136 -9.42 -0.61 -3.47
N GLY A 137 -10.52 -0.08 -2.95
CA GLY A 137 -11.86 -0.58 -3.28
C GLY A 137 -12.16 -0.53 -4.79
N LEU A 138 -11.49 0.38 -5.53
CA LEU A 138 -11.58 0.46 -6.99
C LEU A 138 -10.88 -0.70 -7.73
N ALA A 139 -10.16 -1.56 -7.03
CA ALA A 139 -9.69 -2.83 -7.56
C ALA A 139 -10.84 -3.85 -7.74
N LEU A 140 -11.91 -3.71 -6.96
CA LEU A 140 -13.07 -4.60 -6.98
C LEU A 140 -14.17 -4.09 -7.91
N VAL A 141 -14.39 -2.77 -7.90
CA VAL A 141 -15.41 -2.10 -8.73
C VAL A 141 -14.77 -0.87 -9.33
N PRO A 142 -14.59 -0.83 -10.67
CA PRO A 142 -13.90 0.29 -11.32
C PRO A 142 -14.76 1.56 -11.33
N ARG A 143 -14.09 2.70 -11.47
CA ARG A 143 -14.70 4.02 -11.67
C ARG A 143 -14.39 4.53 -13.07
N GLU A 144 -15.38 5.07 -13.76
CA GLU A 144 -15.28 5.58 -15.12
C GLU A 144 -14.13 6.59 -15.32
N THR A 145 -13.96 7.53 -14.40
CA THR A 145 -12.98 8.63 -14.50
C THR A 145 -11.55 8.26 -14.16
N SER A 146 -11.24 6.98 -13.92
CA SER A 146 -9.93 6.55 -13.37
C SER A 146 -9.53 5.18 -13.91
N ALA A 147 -9.61 4.98 -15.22
CA ALA A 147 -9.43 3.69 -15.88
C ALA A 147 -8.09 3.03 -15.51
N MET A 148 -6.98 3.77 -15.68
CA MET A 148 -5.64 3.21 -15.43
C MET A 148 -5.38 2.96 -13.94
N TYR A 149 -5.86 3.84 -13.06
CA TYR A 149 -5.81 3.60 -11.63
C TYR A 149 -6.52 2.30 -11.24
N CYS A 150 -7.76 2.12 -11.69
CA CYS A 150 -8.54 0.92 -11.42
C CYS A 150 -7.83 -0.33 -11.93
N ALA A 151 -7.33 -0.30 -13.17
CA ALA A 151 -6.58 -1.39 -13.77
C ALA A 151 -5.32 -1.73 -12.96
N SER A 152 -4.52 -0.72 -12.57
CA SER A 152 -3.30 -0.91 -11.78
C SER A 152 -3.60 -1.52 -10.40
N LYS A 153 -4.68 -1.08 -9.74
CA LYS A 153 -5.07 -1.61 -8.43
C LYS A 153 -5.71 -3.00 -8.51
N ALA A 154 -6.45 -3.30 -9.59
CA ALA A 154 -6.93 -4.65 -9.86
C ALA A 154 -5.78 -5.63 -10.14
N ALA A 155 -4.76 -5.20 -10.88
CA ALA A 155 -3.53 -5.97 -11.10
C ALA A 155 -2.81 -6.26 -9.77
N LEU A 156 -2.66 -5.24 -8.90
CA LEU A 156 -2.04 -5.39 -7.58
C LEU A 156 -2.86 -6.33 -6.67
N HIS A 157 -4.19 -6.26 -6.71
CA HIS A 157 -5.08 -7.18 -6.00
C HIS A 157 -4.86 -8.62 -6.45
N SER A 158 -4.90 -8.90 -7.75
CA SER A 158 -4.64 -10.22 -8.30
C SER A 158 -3.24 -10.74 -7.92
N PHE A 159 -2.21 -9.88 -8.05
CA PHE A 159 -0.84 -10.20 -7.65
C PHE A 159 -0.74 -10.54 -6.16
N SER A 160 -1.33 -9.73 -5.27
CA SER A 160 -1.30 -9.97 -3.83
C SER A 160 -1.89 -11.32 -3.46
N LYS A 161 -2.97 -11.71 -4.12
CA LYS A 161 -3.65 -12.98 -3.91
C LYS A 161 -2.80 -14.18 -4.39
N THR A 162 -2.24 -14.08 -5.60
CA THR A 162 -1.40 -15.15 -6.15
C THR A 162 -0.07 -15.27 -5.42
N LEU A 163 0.56 -14.16 -5.03
CA LEU A 163 1.78 -14.16 -4.23
C LEU A 163 1.57 -14.85 -2.87
N ARG A 164 0.41 -14.61 -2.23
CA ARG A 164 0.02 -15.29 -0.98
C ARG A 164 -0.05 -16.81 -1.15
N TRP A 165 -0.54 -17.28 -2.29
CA TRP A 165 -0.58 -18.72 -2.58
C TRP A 165 0.80 -19.29 -2.84
N GLN A 166 1.67 -18.58 -3.57
CA GLN A 166 3.03 -19.02 -3.84
C GLN A 166 3.88 -19.11 -2.56
N LEU A 167 3.61 -18.23 -1.58
CA LEU A 167 4.34 -18.18 -0.32
C LEU A 167 3.72 -19.03 0.79
N LYS A 168 2.67 -19.81 0.48
CA LYS A 168 2.05 -20.73 1.43
C LYS A 168 3.08 -21.75 1.92
N GLY A 169 3.23 -21.85 3.25
CA GLY A 169 4.21 -22.74 3.88
C GLY A 169 5.57 -22.07 4.17
N THR A 170 5.73 -20.80 3.78
CA THR A 170 6.88 -19.99 4.22
C THR A 170 6.53 -19.15 5.46
N ASN A 171 7.53 -18.45 5.98
CA ASN A 171 7.38 -17.46 7.07
C ASN A 171 6.88 -16.10 6.60
N VAL A 172 6.72 -15.87 5.28
CA VAL A 172 6.31 -14.57 4.69
C VAL A 172 4.79 -14.54 4.51
N ARG A 173 4.14 -13.61 5.15
CA ARG A 173 2.70 -13.37 5.04
C ARG A 173 2.43 -12.21 4.08
N VAL A 174 1.41 -12.34 3.22
CA VAL A 174 1.04 -11.29 2.27
C VAL A 174 -0.33 -10.74 2.62
N PHE A 175 -0.34 -9.47 3.01
CA PHE A 175 -1.55 -8.71 3.34
C PHE A 175 -1.88 -7.71 2.24
N GLU A 176 -3.14 -7.42 2.10
CA GLU A 176 -3.62 -6.38 1.20
C GLU A 176 -4.63 -5.48 1.91
N ILE A 177 -4.44 -4.18 1.80
CA ILE A 177 -5.38 -3.16 2.28
C ILE A 177 -6.19 -2.68 1.07
N LEU A 178 -7.52 -2.76 1.15
CA LEU A 178 -8.45 -2.23 0.16
C LEU A 178 -9.22 -1.05 0.77
N PRO A 179 -8.65 0.16 0.74
CA PRO A 179 -9.28 1.34 1.33
C PRO A 179 -10.46 1.84 0.49
N PRO A 180 -11.45 2.50 1.14
CA PRO A 180 -12.37 3.39 0.48
C PRO A 180 -11.68 4.71 0.15
N LEU A 181 -12.46 5.75 -0.14
CA LEU A 181 -11.92 7.11 -0.28
C LEU A 181 -11.40 7.61 1.08
N VAL A 182 -10.10 7.90 1.15
CA VAL A 182 -9.40 8.38 2.35
C VAL A 182 -9.04 9.85 2.18
N ASP A 183 -9.14 10.64 3.23
CA ASP A 183 -8.80 12.06 3.21
C ASP A 183 -7.30 12.28 3.21
N THR A 184 -6.76 12.50 2.02
CA THR A 184 -5.33 12.68 1.74
C THR A 184 -5.16 13.77 0.69
N ALA A 185 -3.93 14.23 0.49
CA ALA A 185 -3.62 15.18 -0.60
C ALA A 185 -4.06 14.64 -1.98
N MET A 186 -3.92 13.34 -2.23
CA MET A 186 -4.35 12.69 -3.48
C MET A 186 -5.85 12.84 -3.73
N THR A 187 -6.66 12.91 -2.69
CA THR A 187 -8.13 12.96 -2.78
C THR A 187 -8.69 14.34 -2.40
N ALA A 188 -7.85 15.36 -2.22
CA ALA A 188 -8.28 16.72 -1.88
C ALA A 188 -9.31 17.24 -2.90
N GLY A 189 -10.35 17.89 -2.43
CA GLY A 189 -11.44 18.40 -3.25
C GLY A 189 -12.39 17.37 -3.88
N ARG A 190 -12.21 16.06 -3.61
CA ARG A 190 -12.98 14.98 -4.25
C ARG A 190 -13.80 14.16 -3.26
N GLY A 191 -15.03 13.83 -3.66
CA GLY A 191 -15.91 12.88 -2.96
C GLY A 191 -16.37 13.34 -1.58
N LYS A 192 -17.33 12.63 -1.03
CA LYS A 192 -17.89 12.86 0.32
C LYS A 192 -17.75 11.61 1.19
N GLY A 193 -17.74 11.83 2.51
CA GLY A 193 -17.69 10.73 3.47
C GLY A 193 -16.40 9.94 3.46
N LYS A 194 -15.28 10.63 3.30
CA LYS A 194 -13.93 10.10 3.44
C LYS A 194 -13.69 9.65 4.87
N ILE A 195 -12.89 8.61 5.04
CA ILE A 195 -12.29 8.26 6.32
C ILE A 195 -10.95 8.96 6.47
N THR A 196 -10.50 9.17 7.69
CA THR A 196 -9.14 9.70 7.93
C THR A 196 -8.09 8.61 7.72
N PRO A 197 -6.82 8.97 7.41
CA PRO A 197 -5.71 8.04 7.41
C PRO A 197 -5.56 7.27 8.73
N ASP A 198 -5.86 7.92 9.85
CA ASP A 198 -5.77 7.32 11.18
C ASP A 198 -6.85 6.26 11.42
N GLN A 199 -8.08 6.51 10.95
CA GLN A 199 -9.16 5.51 11.00
C GLN A 199 -8.79 4.28 10.17
N LEU A 200 -8.21 4.48 8.98
CA LEU A 200 -7.70 3.38 8.16
C LEU A 200 -6.61 2.59 8.89
N ALA A 201 -5.62 3.29 9.45
CA ALA A 201 -4.51 2.65 10.14
C ALA A 201 -4.95 1.87 11.38
N GLU A 202 -6.03 2.33 12.06
CA GLU A 202 -6.62 1.60 13.18
C GLU A 202 -7.29 0.29 12.73
N GLU A 203 -8.14 0.34 11.68
CA GLU A 203 -8.76 -0.87 11.13
C GLU A 203 -7.70 -1.84 10.58
N PHE A 204 -6.69 -1.31 9.85
CA PHE A 204 -5.54 -2.10 9.40
C PHE A 204 -4.89 -2.84 10.56
N TRP A 205 -4.57 -2.13 11.66
CA TRP A 205 -3.86 -2.73 12.79
C TRP A 205 -4.64 -3.86 13.44
N GLN A 206 -5.96 -3.68 13.59
CA GLN A 206 -6.85 -4.71 14.13
C GLN A 206 -6.89 -5.96 13.24
N ASP A 207 -6.89 -5.78 11.93
CA ASP A 207 -6.93 -6.89 10.98
C ASP A 207 -5.54 -7.54 10.83
N PHE A 208 -4.46 -6.75 10.80
CA PHE A 208 -3.09 -7.22 10.72
C PHE A 208 -2.72 -8.12 11.91
N THR A 209 -3.08 -7.71 13.12
CA THR A 209 -2.82 -8.49 14.36
C THR A 209 -3.66 -9.76 14.48
N ARG A 210 -4.70 -9.90 13.66
CA ARG A 210 -5.57 -11.08 13.58
C ARG A 210 -5.30 -11.94 12.36
N ASP A 211 -4.22 -11.68 11.62
CA ASP A 211 -3.86 -12.37 10.39
C ASP A 211 -4.98 -12.37 9.31
N ARG A 212 -5.72 -11.26 9.21
CA ARG A 212 -6.69 -11.06 8.14
C ARG A 212 -5.96 -10.54 6.91
N TYR A 213 -5.78 -11.40 5.93
CA TYR A 213 -4.92 -11.13 4.78
C TYR A 213 -5.51 -10.15 3.76
N GLU A 214 -6.82 -10.09 3.61
CA GLU A 214 -7.54 -9.19 2.71
C GLU A 214 -8.39 -8.25 3.55
N MET A 215 -7.94 -7.00 3.65
CA MET A 215 -8.49 -6.02 4.59
C MET A 215 -9.37 -5.03 3.85
N LEU A 216 -10.66 -5.32 3.83
CA LEU A 216 -11.68 -4.39 3.33
C LEU A 216 -11.92 -3.31 4.40
N ILE A 217 -11.50 -2.08 4.14
CA ILE A 217 -11.59 -0.99 5.12
C ILE A 217 -12.88 -0.18 4.94
N GLY A 218 -13.55 0.14 6.04
CA GLY A 218 -14.71 1.02 6.05
C GLY A 218 -15.80 0.61 5.07
N LYS A 219 -16.21 1.54 4.20
CA LYS A 219 -17.28 1.33 3.19
C LYS A 219 -16.93 0.30 2.11
N THR A 220 -15.67 -0.06 1.94
CA THR A 220 -15.26 -1.09 0.98
C THR A 220 -15.84 -2.46 1.34
N LYS A 221 -16.12 -2.73 2.62
CA LYS A 221 -16.83 -3.94 3.07
C LYS A 221 -18.20 -4.06 2.42
N LEU A 222 -18.96 -2.98 2.44
CA LEU A 222 -20.29 -2.94 1.82
C LEU A 222 -20.21 -3.00 0.30
N LEU A 223 -19.28 -2.27 -0.31
CA LEU A 223 -19.06 -2.29 -1.76
C LEU A 223 -18.72 -3.70 -2.26
N ALA A 224 -17.83 -4.41 -1.57
CA ALA A 224 -17.48 -5.79 -1.91
C ALA A 224 -18.68 -6.75 -1.79
N LEU A 225 -19.51 -6.58 -0.76
CA LEU A 225 -20.73 -7.37 -0.59
C LEU A 225 -21.73 -7.11 -1.73
N ILE A 226 -21.98 -5.84 -2.06
CA ILE A 226 -22.88 -5.47 -3.16
C ILE A 226 -22.33 -6.01 -4.47
N ASN A 227 -21.03 -5.86 -4.74
CA ASN A 227 -20.40 -6.37 -5.96
C ASN A 227 -20.55 -7.90 -6.11
N ARG A 228 -20.49 -8.62 -4.99
CA ARG A 228 -20.67 -10.08 -5.00
C ARG A 228 -22.11 -10.52 -5.29
N LEU A 229 -23.10 -9.78 -4.82
CA LEU A 229 -24.52 -10.15 -4.90
C LEU A 229 -25.23 -9.51 -6.10
N ALA A 230 -24.84 -8.30 -6.48
CA ALA A 230 -25.47 -7.50 -7.52
C ALA A 230 -24.42 -6.60 -8.22
N PRO A 231 -23.53 -7.14 -9.08
CA PRO A 231 -22.41 -6.40 -9.68
C PRO A 231 -22.84 -5.13 -10.42
N SER A 232 -23.95 -5.18 -11.16
CA SER A 232 -24.48 -4.02 -11.89
C SER A 232 -24.88 -2.85 -10.97
N ILE A 233 -25.34 -3.14 -9.77
CA ILE A 233 -25.64 -2.11 -8.76
C ILE A 233 -24.34 -1.51 -8.24
N ALA A 234 -23.33 -2.34 -7.93
CA ALA A 234 -22.03 -1.86 -7.47
C ALA A 234 -21.38 -0.93 -8.51
N GLU A 235 -21.43 -1.30 -9.79
CA GLU A 235 -20.95 -0.47 -10.90
C GLU A 235 -21.70 0.86 -11.01
N SER A 236 -23.03 0.85 -10.86
CA SER A 236 -23.83 2.08 -10.94
C SER A 236 -23.53 3.09 -9.82
N ILE A 237 -23.06 2.62 -8.65
CA ILE A 237 -22.67 3.49 -7.53
C ILE A 237 -21.37 4.27 -7.83
N LEU A 238 -20.50 3.74 -8.70
CA LEU A 238 -19.17 4.31 -8.95
C LEU A 238 -19.00 4.96 -10.34
N ARG A 239 -20.03 4.92 -11.15
CA ARG A 239 -20.13 5.66 -12.44
C ARG A 239 -20.30 7.16 -12.31
#